data_2d9317c6e756887594a639c8d5f959d6
#
_entry.id   2d9317c6e756887594a639c8d5f959d6
#
_cell.length_a   1.000
_cell.length_b   1.000
_cell.length_c   1.000
_cell.angle_alpha   90.00
_cell.angle_beta   90.00
_cell.angle_gamma   90.00
#
_symmetry.space_group_name_H-M   'P 1'
#
loop_
_entity.id
_entity.type
_entity.pdbx_description
1 polymer ?
#
loop_
_entity_poly.entity_id
_entity_poly.type
_entity_poly.pdbx_seq_one_letter_code
_entity_poly.pdbx_strand_id
1 'polypeptide(L)'
;MADRLSKLSPADTDAQRRPFLNFAAIRDTPLVTDPWTYAVVRETFVDDTARDALTSTYPTEGFQRLSQDDDKKQFEMEVRNDLDVREGDLCPWQQLLAELWSPEYLAAIGDLTGLDLDGAEIHAAFYRYPPTYWFGPHTDDDRKLFSHIIYMAPEWPDGAGGRLLINGAKDMNDVRSSVVPVAGTSVVVARSDDSWHSIEPVDQTLGYTRKSLILHAYKPGSNVNFYQR
;
A
#
# COMPACT_ATOMS: atom_id res chain seq x y z
N MET A 1 7.79 -20.84 12.47
CA MET A 1 8.34 -19.51 12.15
C MET A 1 8.64 -18.67 13.40
N ALA A 2 7.99 -18.92 14.52
CA ALA A 2 8.22 -18.19 15.78
C ALA A 2 9.58 -18.47 16.49
N ASP A 3 10.33 -19.46 16.07
CA ASP A 3 11.52 -19.96 16.82
C ASP A 3 12.88 -19.45 16.29
N ARG A 4 12.91 -18.57 15.29
CA ARG A 4 14.15 -18.00 14.73
C ARG A 4 14.51 -16.58 15.15
N LEU A 5 13.58 -15.86 15.79
CA LEU A 5 13.84 -14.51 16.30
C LEU A 5 14.58 -14.48 17.66
N SER A 6 14.81 -15.64 18.27
CA SER A 6 15.38 -15.72 19.64
C SER A 6 16.92 -15.64 19.71
N LYS A 7 17.63 -15.37 18.62
CA LYS A 7 19.12 -15.34 18.61
C LYS A 7 19.76 -13.96 18.44
N LEU A 8 18.98 -12.89 18.42
CA LEU A 8 19.52 -11.53 18.51
C LEU A 8 19.49 -11.09 19.97
N SER A 9 20.64 -10.64 20.47
CA SER A 9 20.75 -10.12 21.84
C SER A 9 19.83 -8.91 21.99
N PRO A 10 18.95 -8.85 23.03
CA PRO A 10 18.00 -7.74 23.19
C PRO A 10 18.66 -6.36 23.39
N ALA A 11 19.96 -6.32 23.69
CA ALA A 11 20.68 -5.09 24.03
C ALA A 11 21.22 -4.29 22.81
N ASP A 12 21.33 -4.92 21.62
CA ASP A 12 21.89 -4.25 20.43
C ASP A 12 20.85 -3.79 19.41
N THR A 13 19.56 -4.05 19.66
CA THR A 13 18.53 -3.91 18.63
C THR A 13 17.68 -2.64 18.73
N ASP A 14 17.59 -1.98 19.88
CA ASP A 14 16.60 -0.90 20.08
C ASP A 14 17.17 0.53 19.91
N ALA A 15 18.47 0.74 20.07
CA ALA A 15 19.05 2.08 20.14
C ALA A 15 19.46 2.67 18.76
N GLN A 16 19.35 1.94 17.63
CA GLN A 16 19.86 2.40 16.33
C GLN A 16 18.90 2.23 15.13
N ARG A 17 17.69 1.77 15.31
CA ARG A 17 16.73 1.64 14.19
C ARG A 17 15.93 2.93 14.05
N ARG A 18 16.37 3.80 13.16
CA ARG A 18 15.60 4.95 12.74
C ARG A 18 14.34 4.48 12.02
N PRO A 19 13.11 4.88 12.43
CA PRO A 19 11.90 4.42 11.77
C PRO A 19 11.83 4.92 10.32
N PHE A 20 11.11 4.19 9.47
CA PHE A 20 10.77 4.60 8.10
C PHE A 20 9.46 5.36 8.06
N LEU A 21 8.44 4.84 8.77
CA LEU A 21 7.09 5.41 8.73
C LEU A 21 6.91 6.54 9.75
N ASN A 22 6.25 7.59 9.32
CA ASN A 22 5.82 8.69 10.17
C ASN A 22 4.43 8.41 10.75
N PHE A 23 4.39 7.64 11.86
CA PHE A 23 3.11 7.26 12.49
C PHE A 23 2.31 8.47 12.98
N ALA A 24 2.98 9.55 13.37
CA ALA A 24 2.30 10.78 13.77
C ALA A 24 1.56 11.41 12.57
N ALA A 25 2.23 11.52 11.42
CA ALA A 25 1.60 12.04 10.21
C ALA A 25 0.45 11.14 9.73
N ILE A 26 0.59 9.81 9.85
CA ILE A 26 -0.49 8.86 9.53
C ILE A 26 -1.69 9.14 10.43
N ARG A 27 -1.50 9.14 11.74
CA ARG A 27 -2.56 9.33 12.73
C ARG A 27 -3.27 10.69 12.59
N ASP A 28 -2.48 11.75 12.40
CA ASP A 28 -2.97 13.13 12.45
C ASP A 28 -3.48 13.63 11.08
N THR A 29 -3.43 12.80 10.03
CA THR A 29 -3.95 13.13 8.69
C THR A 29 -5.48 13.33 8.74
N PRO A 30 -6.01 14.40 8.12
CA PRO A 30 -7.46 14.57 8.04
C PRO A 30 -8.16 13.44 7.29
N LEU A 31 -9.18 12.85 7.91
CA LEU A 31 -10.02 11.84 7.28
C LEU A 31 -11.03 12.52 6.35
N VAL A 32 -11.12 12.05 5.12
CA VAL A 32 -12.14 12.47 4.14
C VAL A 32 -13.27 11.44 4.18
N THR A 33 -14.52 11.90 4.21
CA THR A 33 -15.71 11.03 4.31
C THR A 33 -16.67 11.15 3.11
N ASP A 34 -16.37 12.03 2.15
CA ASP A 34 -17.13 12.22 0.92
C ASP A 34 -16.23 11.95 -0.29
N PRO A 35 -16.61 11.03 -1.20
CA PRO A 35 -17.83 10.22 -1.29
C PRO A 35 -17.84 9.01 -0.31
N TRP A 36 -16.72 8.63 0.25
CA TRP A 36 -16.52 7.55 1.20
C TRP A 36 -15.24 7.78 2.02
N THR A 37 -14.97 6.94 3.01
CA THR A 37 -13.92 7.18 3.99
C THR A 37 -12.53 6.80 3.47
N TYR A 38 -11.63 7.79 3.37
CA TYR A 38 -10.22 7.62 3.03
C TYR A 38 -9.36 8.73 3.62
N ALA A 39 -8.05 8.52 3.62
CA ALA A 39 -7.08 9.55 3.99
C ALA A 39 -5.90 9.58 3.01
N VAL A 40 -5.39 10.78 2.71
CA VAL A 40 -4.19 10.98 1.90
C VAL A 40 -3.07 11.50 2.79
N VAL A 41 -2.16 10.61 3.16
CA VAL A 41 -0.99 10.93 4.00
C VAL A 41 0.11 11.49 3.09
N ARG A 42 0.54 12.74 3.32
CA ARG A 42 1.54 13.40 2.48
C ARG A 42 2.97 13.29 3.00
N GLU A 43 3.13 12.93 4.26
CA GLU A 43 4.42 12.73 4.92
C GLU A 43 4.50 11.29 5.46
N THR A 44 4.37 10.30 4.55
CA THR A 44 4.32 8.88 4.91
C THR A 44 5.62 8.42 5.57
N PHE A 45 6.75 8.96 5.14
CA PHE A 45 8.08 8.62 5.68
C PHE A 45 8.58 9.70 6.64
N VAL A 46 9.42 9.30 7.60
CA VAL A 46 9.97 10.22 8.60
C VAL A 46 10.86 11.30 7.99
N ASP A 47 11.50 11.01 6.86
CA ASP A 47 12.31 11.94 6.06
C ASP A 47 12.66 11.40 4.67
N ASP A 48 13.35 12.23 3.90
CA ASP A 48 13.79 11.91 2.55
C ASP A 48 14.79 10.72 2.50
N THR A 49 15.61 10.55 3.54
CA THR A 49 16.57 9.44 3.61
C THR A 49 15.84 8.10 3.69
N ALA A 50 14.80 8.02 4.52
CA ALA A 50 13.95 6.86 4.66
C ALA A 50 13.21 6.54 3.33
N ARG A 51 12.63 7.57 2.71
CA ARG A 51 11.98 7.48 1.40
C ARG A 51 12.94 6.95 0.32
N ASP A 52 14.12 7.57 0.20
CA ASP A 52 15.07 7.27 -0.87
C ASP A 52 15.70 5.87 -0.72
N ALA A 53 15.91 5.41 0.51
CA ALA A 53 16.35 4.05 0.79
C ALA A 53 15.36 3.00 0.26
N LEU A 54 14.06 3.22 0.39
CA LEU A 54 13.02 2.32 -0.09
C LEU A 54 12.82 2.44 -1.60
N THR A 55 12.75 3.64 -2.13
CA THR A 55 12.48 3.86 -3.56
C THR A 55 13.62 3.34 -4.45
N SER A 56 14.90 3.54 -4.02
CA SER A 56 16.07 3.06 -4.77
C SER A 56 16.23 1.55 -4.75
N THR A 57 15.68 0.88 -3.75
CA THR A 57 15.75 -0.59 -3.59
C THR A 57 14.44 -1.30 -3.93
N TYR A 58 13.47 -0.59 -4.53
CA TYR A 58 12.21 -1.20 -4.95
C TYR A 58 12.47 -2.36 -5.94
N PRO A 59 11.88 -3.54 -5.73
CA PRO A 59 12.20 -4.73 -6.54
C PRO A 59 11.87 -4.52 -8.02
N THR A 60 12.76 -5.00 -8.88
CA THR A 60 12.62 -4.92 -10.34
C THR A 60 12.20 -6.25 -10.97
N GLU A 61 12.32 -7.36 -10.24
CA GLU A 61 12.08 -8.72 -10.72
C GLU A 61 11.11 -9.48 -9.83
N GLY A 62 10.70 -10.67 -10.25
CA GLY A 62 9.82 -11.55 -9.46
C GLY A 62 8.33 -11.16 -9.51
N PHE A 63 7.94 -10.26 -10.38
CA PHE A 63 6.54 -9.88 -10.56
C PHE A 63 5.79 -10.86 -11.46
N GLN A 64 4.56 -11.16 -11.08
CA GLN A 64 3.60 -11.92 -11.87
C GLN A 64 2.56 -10.97 -12.46
N ARG A 65 2.32 -11.07 -13.77
CA ARG A 65 1.23 -10.33 -14.42
C ARG A 65 -0.09 -10.97 -14.05
N LEU A 66 -1.02 -10.14 -13.59
CA LEU A 66 -2.41 -10.49 -13.32
C LEU A 66 -3.32 -9.62 -14.18
N SER A 67 -4.34 -10.23 -14.78
CA SER A 67 -5.36 -9.51 -15.53
C SER A 67 -6.71 -10.17 -15.33
N GLN A 68 -7.76 -9.36 -15.34
CA GLN A 68 -9.15 -9.79 -15.30
C GLN A 68 -9.96 -8.82 -16.15
N ASP A 69 -10.89 -9.35 -16.92
CA ASP A 69 -11.80 -8.57 -17.77
C ASP A 69 -13.19 -9.19 -17.74
N ASP A 70 -13.91 -8.93 -16.64
CA ASP A 70 -15.30 -9.36 -16.48
C ASP A 70 -16.14 -8.26 -15.81
N ASP A 71 -17.44 -8.53 -15.65
CA ASP A 71 -18.37 -7.57 -15.05
C ASP A 71 -18.07 -7.23 -13.59
N LYS A 72 -17.29 -8.04 -12.89
CA LYS A 72 -16.92 -7.81 -11.50
C LYS A 72 -15.72 -6.88 -11.37
N LYS A 73 -14.65 -7.20 -12.10
CA LYS A 73 -13.39 -6.44 -12.07
C LYS A 73 -12.73 -6.45 -13.44
N GLN A 74 -12.15 -5.30 -13.78
CA GLN A 74 -11.34 -5.14 -14.98
C GLN A 74 -10.01 -4.54 -14.58
N PHE A 75 -8.91 -5.25 -14.81
CA PHE A 75 -7.58 -4.75 -14.46
C PHE A 75 -6.47 -5.46 -15.24
N GLU A 76 -5.36 -4.77 -15.31
CA GLU A 76 -4.06 -5.30 -15.69
C GLU A 76 -3.00 -4.74 -14.75
N MET A 77 -2.31 -5.61 -14.03
CA MET A 77 -1.30 -5.21 -13.05
C MET A 77 -0.23 -6.29 -12.90
N GLU A 78 0.86 -5.95 -12.27
CA GLU A 78 1.89 -6.89 -11.86
C GLU A 78 2.01 -6.89 -10.33
N VAL A 79 2.07 -8.08 -9.74
CA VAL A 79 2.14 -8.28 -8.30
C VAL A 79 3.32 -9.16 -7.95
N ARG A 80 4.02 -8.81 -6.89
CA ARG A 80 5.00 -9.66 -6.23
C ARG A 80 4.58 -9.85 -4.77
N ASN A 81 4.10 -11.06 -4.45
CA ASN A 81 3.68 -11.44 -3.09
C ASN A 81 4.84 -11.90 -2.22
N ASP A 82 5.97 -12.21 -2.85
CA ASP A 82 7.17 -12.65 -2.15
C ASP A 82 7.86 -11.42 -1.54
N LEU A 83 7.60 -11.23 -0.26
CA LEU A 83 8.31 -10.28 0.59
C LEU A 83 9.56 -10.93 1.20
N ASP A 84 10.09 -12.00 0.55
CA ASP A 84 11.26 -12.75 1.02
C ASP A 84 12.49 -11.82 1.04
N VAL A 85 12.68 -11.26 2.19
CA VAL A 85 13.80 -10.43 2.51
C VAL A 85 14.87 -11.37 3.04
N ARG A 86 15.92 -11.59 2.25
CA ARG A 86 16.99 -12.53 2.56
C ARG A 86 17.60 -12.26 3.94
N GLU A 87 17.76 -13.32 4.70
CA GLU A 87 18.47 -13.31 5.99
C GLU A 87 19.89 -12.73 5.78
N GLY A 88 20.24 -11.68 6.50
CA GLY A 88 21.62 -11.17 6.56
C GLY A 88 21.83 -9.68 6.20
N ASP A 89 20.97 -9.08 5.41
CA ASP A 89 21.03 -7.65 5.16
C ASP A 89 19.98 -6.94 6.03
N LEU A 90 20.38 -5.88 6.74
CA LEU A 90 19.46 -4.89 7.32
C LEU A 90 18.85 -4.12 6.15
N CYS A 91 18.13 -4.84 5.27
CA CYS A 91 17.47 -4.28 4.12
C CYS A 91 16.38 -3.32 4.62
N PRO A 92 16.28 -2.12 4.05
CA PRO A 92 15.21 -1.16 4.36
C PRO A 92 13.81 -1.79 4.41
N TRP A 93 13.55 -2.75 3.53
CA TRP A 93 12.27 -3.45 3.45
C TRP A 93 11.95 -4.34 4.66
N GLN A 94 12.96 -5.01 5.27
CA GLN A 94 12.74 -5.80 6.50
C GLN A 94 12.29 -4.90 7.63
N GLN A 95 12.94 -3.75 7.77
CA GLN A 95 12.59 -2.81 8.80
C GLN A 95 11.20 -2.21 8.55
N LEU A 96 10.90 -1.77 7.33
CA LEU A 96 9.56 -1.27 6.98
C LEU A 96 8.48 -2.32 7.24
N LEU A 97 8.70 -3.56 6.87
CA LEU A 97 7.75 -4.64 7.13
C LEU A 97 7.55 -4.86 8.64
N ALA A 98 8.64 -4.82 9.44
CA ALA A 98 8.50 -4.92 10.89
C ALA A 98 7.65 -3.78 11.48
N GLU A 99 7.79 -2.56 10.95
CA GLU A 99 6.96 -1.42 11.34
C GLU A 99 5.49 -1.60 10.94
N LEU A 100 5.22 -2.07 9.71
CA LEU A 100 3.85 -2.32 9.21
C LEU A 100 3.11 -3.44 9.98
N TRP A 101 3.84 -4.36 10.60
CA TRP A 101 3.28 -5.41 11.47
C TRP A 101 3.30 -5.01 12.96
N SER A 102 3.72 -3.79 13.30
CA SER A 102 3.80 -3.36 14.69
C SER A 102 2.45 -2.97 15.26
N PRO A 103 2.25 -3.11 16.58
CA PRO A 103 1.06 -2.58 17.26
C PRO A 103 0.93 -1.07 17.12
N GLU A 104 2.05 -0.34 17.05
CA GLU A 104 2.10 1.12 16.90
C GLU A 104 1.52 1.56 15.56
N TYR A 105 1.84 0.84 14.47
CA TYR A 105 1.25 1.11 13.17
C TYR A 105 -0.26 0.86 13.17
N LEU A 106 -0.71 -0.27 13.71
CA LEU A 106 -2.14 -0.58 13.79
C LEU A 106 -2.88 0.42 14.67
N ALA A 107 -2.28 0.88 15.76
CA ALA A 107 -2.83 1.94 16.59
C ALA A 107 -2.97 3.26 15.79
N ALA A 108 -1.93 3.66 15.03
CA ALA A 108 -1.99 4.89 14.22
C ALA A 108 -3.09 4.81 13.14
N ILE A 109 -3.29 3.66 12.50
CA ILE A 109 -4.40 3.45 11.55
C ILE A 109 -5.77 3.41 12.25
N GLY A 110 -5.86 2.76 13.40
CA GLY A 110 -7.08 2.73 14.22
C GLY A 110 -7.51 4.13 14.66
N ASP A 111 -6.56 4.94 15.17
CA ASP A 111 -6.78 6.33 15.55
C ASP A 111 -7.23 7.18 14.36
N LEU A 112 -6.62 6.99 13.19
CA LEU A 112 -6.98 7.71 11.96
C LEU A 112 -8.39 7.34 11.48
N THR A 113 -8.72 6.05 11.44
CA THR A 113 -9.93 5.56 10.75
C THR A 113 -11.12 5.28 11.66
N GLY A 114 -10.88 5.14 12.96
CA GLY A 114 -11.88 4.66 13.92
C GLY A 114 -12.17 3.15 13.81
N LEU A 115 -11.41 2.40 13.04
CA LEU A 115 -11.60 0.96 12.88
C LEU A 115 -11.05 0.20 14.10
N ASP A 116 -11.77 -0.84 14.51
CA ASP A 116 -11.21 -1.85 15.42
C ASP A 116 -10.34 -2.82 14.62
N LEU A 117 -9.04 -2.85 14.93
CA LEU A 117 -8.04 -3.64 14.24
C LEU A 117 -7.50 -4.78 15.09
N ASP A 118 -8.14 -5.08 16.24
CA ASP A 118 -7.72 -6.20 17.08
C ASP A 118 -7.88 -7.55 16.33
N GLY A 119 -6.81 -8.33 16.33
CA GLY A 119 -6.76 -9.60 15.62
C GLY A 119 -6.80 -9.51 14.10
N ALA A 120 -6.65 -8.33 13.49
CA ALA A 120 -6.62 -8.18 12.03
C ALA A 120 -5.48 -8.99 11.39
N GLU A 121 -5.79 -9.65 10.27
CA GLU A 121 -4.81 -10.40 9.48
C GLU A 121 -4.17 -9.48 8.44
N ILE A 122 -2.86 -9.25 8.54
CA ILE A 122 -2.12 -8.33 7.69
C ILE A 122 -1.44 -9.06 6.54
N HIS A 123 -1.61 -8.52 5.34
CA HIS A 123 -0.89 -8.94 4.15
C HIS A 123 -0.35 -7.73 3.40
N ALA A 124 0.90 -7.81 2.92
CA ALA A 124 1.47 -6.79 2.06
C ALA A 124 2.08 -7.41 0.80
N ALA A 125 2.07 -6.65 -0.29
CA ALA A 125 2.67 -7.05 -1.56
C ALA A 125 3.15 -5.83 -2.35
N PHE A 126 4.11 -6.06 -3.25
CA PHE A 126 4.53 -5.05 -4.20
C PHE A 126 3.61 -5.09 -5.43
N TYR A 127 3.19 -3.89 -5.87
CA TYR A 127 2.37 -3.72 -7.05
C TYR A 127 3.02 -2.76 -8.02
N ARG A 128 3.01 -3.09 -9.30
CA ARG A 128 3.39 -2.13 -10.33
C ARG A 128 2.43 -2.17 -11.51
N TYR A 129 2.28 -0.99 -12.11
CA TYR A 129 1.50 -0.77 -13.32
C TYR A 129 2.45 -0.16 -14.35
N PRO A 130 3.01 -0.98 -15.28
CA PRO A 130 3.72 -0.50 -16.45
C PRO A 130 2.83 0.34 -17.37
N PRO A 131 3.38 0.97 -18.42
CA PRO A 131 2.59 1.65 -19.45
C PRO A 131 1.40 0.82 -19.92
N THR A 132 0.25 1.46 -20.07
CA THR A 132 -1.07 0.92 -20.45
C THR A 132 -1.82 0.19 -19.34
N TYR A 133 -1.17 -0.24 -18.26
CA TYR A 133 -1.83 -0.99 -17.17
C TYR A 133 -2.73 -0.07 -16.33
N TRP A 134 -3.81 -0.61 -15.84
CA TRP A 134 -4.88 0.12 -15.17
C TRP A 134 -5.70 -0.78 -14.26
N PHE A 135 -6.60 -0.18 -13.48
CA PHE A 135 -7.60 -0.93 -12.69
C PHE A 135 -8.92 -0.17 -12.74
N GLY A 136 -9.97 -0.82 -13.25
CA GLY A 136 -11.32 -0.26 -13.31
C GLY A 136 -11.95 -0.01 -11.95
N PRO A 137 -13.07 0.74 -11.90
CA PRO A 137 -13.75 1.03 -10.65
C PRO A 137 -14.20 -0.25 -9.93
N HIS A 138 -13.75 -0.37 -8.70
CA HIS A 138 -14.05 -1.51 -7.84
C HIS A 138 -14.10 -1.06 -6.38
N THR A 139 -14.73 -1.87 -5.56
CA THR A 139 -14.56 -1.86 -4.11
C THR A 139 -13.64 -3.01 -3.72
N ASP A 140 -12.98 -2.89 -2.60
CA ASP A 140 -12.16 -3.94 -2.04
C ASP A 140 -13.00 -5.16 -1.59
N ASP A 141 -12.35 -6.31 -1.44
CA ASP A 141 -12.93 -7.55 -0.89
C ASP A 141 -13.63 -7.26 0.45
N ASP A 142 -14.81 -7.84 0.67
CA ASP A 142 -15.67 -7.60 1.84
C ASP A 142 -15.05 -8.08 3.17
N ARG A 143 -14.05 -8.94 3.10
CA ARG A 143 -13.24 -9.38 4.25
C ARG A 143 -12.20 -8.36 4.69
N LYS A 144 -11.85 -7.38 3.85
CA LYS A 144 -10.90 -6.33 4.21
C LYS A 144 -11.51 -5.34 5.22
N LEU A 145 -10.67 -4.80 6.08
CA LEU A 145 -10.96 -3.67 6.96
C LEU A 145 -10.47 -2.37 6.30
N PHE A 146 -9.22 -2.38 5.82
CA PHE A 146 -8.65 -1.28 5.06
C PHE A 146 -7.57 -1.75 4.09
N SER A 147 -7.20 -0.86 3.16
CA SER A 147 -6.01 -0.97 2.33
C SER A 147 -5.14 0.28 2.52
N HIS A 148 -3.83 0.12 2.74
CA HIS A 148 -2.87 1.22 2.78
C HIS A 148 -1.96 1.12 1.56
N ILE A 149 -2.07 2.07 0.64
CA ILE A 149 -1.34 2.15 -0.62
C ILE A 149 -0.18 3.12 -0.42
N ILE A 150 1.05 2.64 -0.33
CA ILE A 150 2.25 3.44 -0.13
C ILE A 150 2.99 3.54 -1.48
N TYR A 151 3.09 4.76 -2.02
CA TYR A 151 3.72 4.97 -3.32
C TYR A 151 5.24 4.98 -3.25
N MET A 152 5.87 4.41 -4.29
CA MET A 152 7.32 4.18 -4.35
C MET A 152 7.98 4.75 -5.62
N ALA A 153 7.26 5.48 -6.46
CA ALA A 153 7.87 6.20 -7.57
C ALA A 153 8.50 7.51 -7.06
N PRO A 154 9.82 7.75 -7.24
CA PRO A 154 10.48 8.93 -6.67
C PRO A 154 9.97 10.24 -7.29
N GLU A 155 9.49 10.18 -8.52
CA GLU A 155 8.89 11.29 -9.25
C GLU A 155 7.69 10.79 -10.07
N TRP A 156 6.76 11.69 -10.37
CA TRP A 156 5.60 11.38 -11.21
C TRP A 156 5.17 12.63 -11.99
N PRO A 157 5.48 12.70 -13.30
CA PRO A 157 5.20 13.87 -14.09
C PRO A 157 3.71 14.04 -14.43
N ASP A 158 3.34 15.26 -14.72
CA ASP A 158 2.00 15.54 -15.26
C ASP A 158 1.78 14.80 -16.57
N GLY A 159 0.57 14.25 -16.73
CA GLY A 159 0.20 13.49 -17.94
C GLY A 159 0.63 12.02 -17.92
N ALA A 160 1.40 11.54 -16.92
CA ALA A 160 1.79 10.14 -16.85
C ALA A 160 0.64 9.16 -16.53
N GLY A 161 -0.57 9.65 -16.24
CA GLY A 161 -1.69 8.80 -15.83
C GLY A 161 -1.42 8.10 -14.50
N GLY A 162 -1.94 6.88 -14.31
CA GLY A 162 -1.67 6.04 -13.15
C GLY A 162 -2.13 6.59 -11.79
N ARG A 163 -2.89 7.68 -11.77
CA ARG A 163 -3.46 8.23 -10.53
C ARG A 163 -4.42 7.25 -9.91
N LEU A 164 -4.48 7.23 -8.58
CA LEU A 164 -5.61 6.62 -7.89
C LEU A 164 -6.78 7.58 -8.01
N LEU A 165 -7.89 7.11 -8.55
CA LEU A 165 -9.13 7.86 -8.66
C LEU A 165 -10.07 7.45 -7.52
N ILE A 166 -10.64 8.44 -6.86
CA ILE A 166 -11.71 8.29 -5.87
C ILE A 166 -13.02 8.48 -6.63
N ASN A 167 -13.74 7.39 -6.83
CA ASN A 167 -14.97 7.39 -7.61
C ASN A 167 -16.20 7.49 -6.70
N GLY A 168 -17.25 8.17 -7.14
CA GLY A 168 -18.52 8.22 -6.44
C GLY A 168 -19.41 7.00 -6.72
N ALA A 169 -19.11 6.25 -7.79
CA ALA A 169 -19.83 5.05 -8.20
C ALA A 169 -18.92 4.10 -8.98
N LYS A 170 -19.46 2.95 -9.44
CA LYS A 170 -18.78 2.04 -10.37
C LYS A 170 -18.71 2.64 -11.80
N ASP A 171 -18.12 3.82 -11.91
CA ASP A 171 -17.95 4.55 -13.17
C ASP A 171 -16.59 5.25 -13.19
N MET A 172 -15.80 5.00 -14.24
CA MET A 172 -14.49 5.67 -14.47
C MET A 172 -14.63 7.19 -14.64
N ASN A 173 -15.80 7.68 -15.04
CA ASN A 173 -16.04 9.11 -15.27
C ASN A 173 -16.57 9.84 -14.02
N ASP A 174 -17.07 9.11 -13.01
CA ASP A 174 -17.54 9.73 -11.76
C ASP A 174 -16.38 9.92 -10.77
N VAL A 175 -15.41 10.73 -11.17
CA VAL A 175 -14.21 11.01 -10.36
C VAL A 175 -14.48 12.19 -9.44
N ARG A 176 -14.40 11.96 -8.12
CA ARG A 176 -14.56 12.99 -7.08
C ARG A 176 -13.22 13.59 -6.66
N SER A 177 -12.16 12.78 -6.67
CA SER A 177 -10.80 13.23 -6.36
C SER A 177 -9.78 12.28 -7.00
N SER A 178 -8.52 12.70 -7.05
CA SER A 178 -7.43 11.85 -7.52
C SER A 178 -6.15 12.07 -6.73
N VAL A 179 -5.33 11.01 -6.64
CA VAL A 179 -4.04 11.06 -5.94
C VAL A 179 -2.91 10.66 -6.87
N VAL A 180 -1.91 11.53 -6.99
CA VAL A 180 -0.68 11.28 -7.77
C VAL A 180 0.17 10.24 -7.05
N PRO A 181 0.65 9.17 -7.75
CA PRO A 181 1.37 8.07 -7.12
C PRO A 181 2.86 8.35 -6.93
N VAL A 182 3.20 9.40 -6.19
CA VAL A 182 4.58 9.83 -5.91
C VAL A 182 5.01 9.41 -4.51
N ALA A 183 6.27 8.99 -4.35
CA ALA A 183 6.84 8.59 -3.06
C ALA A 183 6.80 9.72 -2.02
N GLY A 184 6.56 9.36 -0.77
CA GLY A 184 6.24 10.30 0.31
C GLY A 184 4.74 10.50 0.52
N THR A 185 3.92 10.09 -0.47
CA THR A 185 2.46 10.06 -0.36
C THR A 185 1.97 8.63 -0.20
N SER A 186 0.93 8.45 0.62
CA SER A 186 0.19 7.19 0.69
C SER A 186 -1.31 7.45 0.86
N VAL A 187 -2.11 6.41 0.64
CA VAL A 187 -3.57 6.49 0.78
C VAL A 187 -4.07 5.34 1.64
N VAL A 188 -4.79 5.68 2.70
CA VAL A 188 -5.55 4.70 3.50
C VAL A 188 -6.99 4.71 3.00
N VAL A 189 -7.46 3.56 2.52
CA VAL A 189 -8.82 3.32 2.06
C VAL A 189 -9.52 2.49 3.11
N ALA A 190 -10.49 3.07 3.85
CA ALA A 190 -11.37 2.29 4.70
C ALA A 190 -12.40 1.56 3.82
N ARG A 191 -12.46 0.24 3.95
CA ARG A 191 -13.34 -0.57 3.10
C ARG A 191 -14.81 -0.30 3.43
N SER A 192 -15.60 -0.02 2.41
CA SER A 192 -17.07 0.00 2.45
C SER A 192 -17.66 -0.51 1.14
N ASP A 193 -18.97 -0.71 1.09
CA ASP A 193 -19.66 -1.14 -0.14
C ASP A 193 -19.67 -0.03 -1.19
N ASP A 194 -19.44 1.22 -0.78
CA ASP A 194 -19.41 2.42 -1.63
C ASP A 194 -18.00 2.96 -1.87
N SER A 195 -16.94 2.33 -1.33
CA SER A 195 -15.57 2.79 -1.50
C SER A 195 -15.01 2.49 -2.90
N TRP A 196 -15.70 3.01 -3.92
CA TRP A 196 -15.33 2.85 -5.32
C TRP A 196 -14.05 3.61 -5.63
N HIS A 197 -13.07 2.91 -6.14
CA HIS A 197 -11.80 3.50 -6.58
C HIS A 197 -11.25 2.77 -7.79
N SER A 198 -10.39 3.46 -8.52
CA SER A 198 -9.80 2.94 -9.75
C SER A 198 -8.39 3.49 -9.95
N ILE A 199 -7.65 2.95 -10.90
CA ILE A 199 -6.34 3.43 -11.30
C ILE A 199 -6.41 3.79 -12.78
N GLU A 200 -6.08 5.04 -13.11
CA GLU A 200 -5.96 5.48 -14.51
C GLU A 200 -4.97 4.61 -15.28
N PRO A 201 -5.18 4.39 -16.57
CA PRO A 201 -4.14 3.83 -17.42
C PRO A 201 -2.84 4.64 -17.30
N VAL A 202 -1.72 3.96 -17.13
CA VAL A 202 -0.40 4.60 -17.17
C VAL A 202 -0.08 4.98 -18.62
N ASP A 203 0.36 6.22 -18.83
CA ASP A 203 0.69 6.70 -20.17
C ASP A 203 1.82 5.88 -20.82
N GLN A 204 1.61 5.51 -22.08
CA GLN A 204 2.55 4.65 -22.80
C GLN A 204 3.74 5.42 -23.41
N THR A 205 3.67 6.74 -23.50
CA THR A 205 4.67 7.55 -24.20
C THR A 205 5.78 8.04 -23.28
N LEU A 206 5.48 8.19 -21.97
CA LEU A 206 6.41 8.75 -20.99
C LEU A 206 7.30 7.68 -20.32
N GLY A 207 6.98 6.39 -20.47
CA GLY A 207 7.83 5.29 -20.01
C GLY A 207 7.88 5.09 -18.49
N TYR A 208 6.97 5.72 -17.71
CA TYR A 208 6.90 5.56 -16.27
C TYR A 208 6.18 4.28 -15.88
N THR A 209 6.55 3.71 -14.74
CA THR A 209 5.86 2.58 -14.11
C THR A 209 5.40 3.00 -12.74
N ARG A 210 4.08 2.92 -12.47
CA ARG A 210 3.53 3.17 -11.15
C ARG A 210 3.94 2.04 -10.21
N LYS A 211 4.55 2.39 -9.06
CA LYS A 211 5.10 1.47 -8.07
C LYS A 211 4.47 1.73 -6.72
N SER A 212 4.03 0.69 -6.03
CA SER A 212 3.51 0.80 -4.66
C SER A 212 3.76 -0.47 -3.86
N LEU A 213 3.92 -0.31 -2.56
CA LEU A 213 3.68 -1.36 -1.57
C LEU A 213 2.23 -1.18 -1.10
N ILE A 214 1.42 -2.24 -1.14
CA ILE A 214 0.06 -2.19 -0.63
C ILE A 214 -0.06 -3.17 0.52
N LEU A 215 -0.49 -2.66 1.67
CA LEU A 215 -0.87 -3.46 2.82
C LEU A 215 -2.39 -3.57 2.86
N HIS A 216 -2.87 -4.77 3.06
CA HIS A 216 -4.28 -5.08 3.29
C HIS A 216 -4.45 -5.63 4.70
N ALA A 217 -5.39 -5.08 5.45
CA ALA A 217 -5.85 -5.66 6.71
C ALA A 217 -7.19 -6.36 6.49
N TYR A 218 -7.28 -7.57 6.95
CA TYR A 218 -8.47 -8.41 6.85
C TYR A 218 -9.08 -8.66 8.22
N LYS A 219 -10.39 -8.90 8.24
CA LYS A 219 -11.12 -9.31 9.44
C LYS A 219 -10.51 -10.57 10.04
N PRO A 220 -10.49 -10.72 11.37
CA PRO A 220 -10.03 -11.94 12.03
C PRO A 220 -10.72 -13.20 11.47
N GLY A 221 -9.94 -14.26 11.24
CA GLY A 221 -10.46 -15.53 10.70
C GLY A 221 -10.75 -15.52 9.20
N SER A 222 -10.29 -14.52 8.47
CA SER A 222 -10.47 -14.44 7.01
C SER A 222 -9.72 -15.54 6.25
N ASN A 223 -8.68 -16.13 6.86
CA ASN A 223 -7.88 -17.23 6.30
C ASN A 223 -7.45 -16.97 4.85
N VAL A 224 -6.95 -15.78 4.59
CA VAL A 224 -6.56 -15.36 3.25
C VAL A 224 -5.23 -16.02 2.88
N ASN A 225 -5.31 -17.06 2.06
CA ASN A 225 -4.11 -17.77 1.59
C ASN A 225 -3.59 -17.15 0.30
N PHE A 226 -2.63 -16.24 0.42
CA PHE A 226 -2.05 -15.49 -0.72
C PHE A 226 -1.02 -16.29 -1.52
N TYR A 227 -0.60 -17.46 -1.03
CA TYR A 227 0.45 -18.28 -1.65
C TYR A 227 -0.08 -19.34 -2.63
N GLN A 228 -1.40 -19.40 -2.86
CA GLN A 228 -2.05 -20.42 -3.70
C GLN A 228 -2.89 -19.82 -4.84
N ARG A 229 -2.31 -18.87 -5.58
CA ARG A 229 -2.90 -18.50 -6.89
C ARG A 229 -1.84 -18.45 -7.96
#